data_efa0045b445ed8ddc1fff0f5a4f9c519
#
_entry.id   efa0045b445ed8ddc1fff0f5a4f9c519
#
_cell.length_a   1.000
_cell.length_b   1.000
_cell.length_c   1.000
_cell.angle_alpha   90.00
_cell.angle_beta   90.00
_cell.angle_gamma   90.00
#
_symmetry.space_group_name_H-M   'P 1'
#
loop_
_entity.id
_entity.type
_entity.pdbx_description
1 polymer ?
#
loop_
_entity_poly.entity_id
_entity_poly.type
_entity_poly.pdbx_seq_one_letter_code
_entity_poly.pdbx_strand_id
1 'polypeptide(L)'
;MISEGECPMTMEYLEDFESIKEAFLARFVLSWEEFQVRSKDWIEKMRDRGRPVDMRWYDQAFLWDKMDPAYAFTSFQEALACLRGKSGSVLLMTEKLDETTRKRNVTSVARADACELADRIEEDWFESYRLAEQYMYNPDALPSDIYVFDQTMEWCVVFTHETSDIESELDDPMKAAESRCCIILSRETK
;
A
#
# COMPACT_ATOMS: atom_id res chain seq x y z
N MET A 1 -5.00 27.96 26.91
CA MET A 1 -4.12 26.82 27.24
C MET A 1 -3.73 26.24 25.93
N ILE A 2 -2.50 26.47 25.51
CA ILE A 2 -1.93 25.89 24.28
C ILE A 2 -1.58 24.45 24.68
N SER A 3 -2.14 23.44 24.02
CA SER A 3 -1.81 22.05 24.25
C SER A 3 -0.34 21.83 23.90
N GLU A 4 0.40 21.33 24.88
CA GLU A 4 1.81 21.00 24.74
C GLU A 4 1.94 19.85 23.73
N GLY A 5 2.64 20.11 22.63
CA GLY A 5 3.59 19.20 22.04
C GLY A 5 3.07 17.92 21.40
N GLU A 6 2.28 17.98 20.34
CA GLU A 6 2.34 16.94 19.30
C GLU A 6 3.67 17.13 18.57
N CYS A 7 4.64 16.28 18.89
CA CYS A 7 5.86 16.21 18.11
C CYS A 7 5.43 15.65 16.74
N PRO A 8 5.57 16.40 15.64
CA PRO A 8 5.16 15.87 14.35
C PRO A 8 5.96 14.59 14.07
N MET A 9 5.28 13.53 13.62
CA MET A 9 5.93 12.30 13.20
C MET A 9 7.11 12.61 12.29
N THR A 10 8.28 12.14 12.65
CA THR A 10 9.49 12.35 11.85
C THR A 10 9.67 11.17 10.89
N MET A 11 9.49 11.41 9.60
CA MET A 11 9.89 10.46 8.55
C MET A 11 11.30 10.78 8.08
N GLU A 12 12.19 9.81 8.20
CA GLU A 12 13.55 9.90 7.67
C GLU A 12 13.60 9.29 6.28
N TYR A 13 13.59 10.12 5.24
CA TYR A 13 13.74 9.66 3.86
C TYR A 13 15.16 9.18 3.59
N LEU A 14 15.30 8.02 3.00
CA LEU A 14 16.58 7.42 2.69
C LEU A 14 17.06 7.90 1.31
N GLU A 15 18.28 8.45 1.27
CA GLU A 15 18.91 8.90 0.01
C GLU A 15 19.29 7.72 -0.89
N ASP A 16 19.78 6.62 -0.29
CA ASP A 16 20.13 5.39 -1.00
C ASP A 16 19.22 4.25 -0.51
N PHE A 17 18.22 3.89 -1.32
CA PHE A 17 17.28 2.84 -1.01
C PHE A 17 17.23 1.71 -2.05
N GLU A 18 18.09 1.72 -3.07
CA GLU A 18 18.04 0.72 -4.15
C GLU A 18 18.19 -0.71 -3.62
N SER A 19 19.10 -0.96 -2.69
CA SER A 19 19.26 -2.29 -2.08
C SER A 19 18.03 -2.75 -1.30
N ILE A 20 17.33 -1.83 -0.63
CA ILE A 20 16.09 -2.11 0.10
C ILE A 20 14.97 -2.43 -0.88
N LYS A 21 14.84 -1.62 -1.92
CA LYS A 21 13.88 -1.83 -3.01
C LYS A 21 14.07 -3.19 -3.67
N GLU A 22 15.32 -3.53 -4.05
CA GLU A 22 15.64 -4.83 -4.66
C GLU A 22 15.28 -6.00 -3.73
N ALA A 23 15.61 -5.91 -2.45
CA ALA A 23 15.26 -6.92 -1.45
C ALA A 23 13.74 -7.06 -1.30
N PHE A 24 13.01 -5.94 -1.27
CA PHE A 24 11.55 -5.94 -1.20
C PHE A 24 10.93 -6.60 -2.44
N LEU A 25 11.36 -6.19 -3.64
CA LEU A 25 10.86 -6.76 -4.89
C LEU A 25 11.14 -8.26 -4.95
N ALA A 26 12.35 -8.70 -4.63
CA ALA A 26 12.72 -10.12 -4.62
C ALA A 26 11.93 -10.92 -3.58
N ARG A 27 11.46 -10.30 -2.52
CA ARG A 27 10.77 -10.97 -1.41
C ARG A 27 9.27 -11.06 -1.59
N PHE A 28 8.63 -10.00 -2.08
CA PHE A 28 7.19 -9.84 -2.04
C PHE A 28 6.52 -9.76 -3.42
N VAL A 29 7.27 -9.40 -4.46
CA VAL A 29 6.72 -9.21 -5.80
C VAL A 29 7.12 -10.37 -6.69
N LEU A 30 6.15 -10.99 -7.32
CA LEU A 30 6.39 -12.08 -8.28
C LEU A 30 7.06 -11.53 -9.54
N SER A 31 8.02 -12.26 -10.09
CA SER A 31 8.50 -12.01 -11.46
C SER A 31 7.35 -12.21 -12.47
N TRP A 32 7.52 -11.71 -13.69
CA TRP A 32 6.50 -11.90 -14.73
C TRP A 32 6.18 -13.39 -14.97
N GLU A 33 7.19 -14.22 -14.97
CA GLU A 33 7.07 -15.67 -15.18
C GLU A 33 6.31 -16.34 -14.04
N GLU A 34 6.64 -16.00 -12.80
CA GLU A 34 5.94 -16.50 -11.61
C GLU A 34 4.50 -16.00 -11.56
N PHE A 35 4.28 -14.72 -11.88
CA PHE A 35 2.95 -14.12 -11.93
C PHE A 35 2.06 -14.83 -12.93
N GLN A 36 2.56 -15.12 -14.13
CA GLN A 36 1.81 -15.87 -15.16
C GLN A 36 1.38 -17.26 -14.67
N VAL A 37 2.23 -17.93 -13.92
CA VAL A 37 1.93 -19.29 -13.39
C VAL A 37 0.91 -19.22 -12.26
N ARG A 38 1.13 -18.33 -11.29
CA ARG A 38 0.30 -18.24 -10.08
C ARG A 38 -1.04 -17.58 -10.31
N SER A 39 -1.13 -16.66 -11.25
CA SER A 39 -2.35 -15.92 -11.60
C SER A 39 -3.04 -16.44 -12.86
N LYS A 40 -2.71 -17.64 -13.31
CA LYS A 40 -3.19 -18.20 -14.59
C LYS A 40 -4.71 -18.08 -14.76
N ASP A 41 -5.47 -18.55 -13.79
CA ASP A 41 -6.94 -18.57 -13.87
C ASP A 41 -7.52 -17.15 -13.92
N TRP A 42 -6.91 -16.23 -13.18
CA TRP A 42 -7.30 -14.81 -13.21
C TRP A 42 -6.97 -14.17 -14.55
N ILE A 43 -5.77 -14.43 -15.11
CA ILE A 43 -5.35 -13.93 -16.42
C ILE A 43 -6.30 -14.43 -17.53
N GLU A 44 -6.68 -15.70 -17.50
CA GLU A 44 -7.64 -16.28 -18.44
C GLU A 44 -9.02 -15.60 -18.32
N LYS A 45 -9.51 -15.41 -17.09
CA LYS A 45 -10.76 -14.69 -16.84
C LYS A 45 -10.74 -13.23 -17.31
N MET A 46 -9.62 -12.54 -17.16
CA MET A 46 -9.47 -11.16 -17.65
C MET A 46 -9.43 -11.12 -19.17
N ARG A 47 -8.74 -12.07 -19.81
CA ARG A 47 -8.73 -12.20 -21.27
C ARG A 47 -10.14 -12.42 -21.82
N ASP A 48 -10.92 -13.31 -21.21
CA ASP A 48 -12.30 -13.60 -21.60
C ASP A 48 -13.22 -12.38 -21.49
N ARG A 49 -12.89 -11.45 -20.60
CA ARG A 49 -13.57 -10.14 -20.44
C ARG A 49 -13.05 -9.06 -21.40
N GLY A 50 -12.17 -9.39 -22.34
CA GLY A 50 -11.56 -8.44 -23.26
C GLY A 50 -10.51 -7.51 -22.63
N ARG A 51 -9.98 -7.88 -21.49
CA ARG A 51 -8.93 -7.14 -20.73
C ARG A 51 -7.65 -7.98 -20.68
N PRO A 52 -6.85 -8.03 -21.76
CA PRO A 52 -5.65 -8.86 -21.78
C PRO A 52 -4.62 -8.39 -20.75
N VAL A 53 -4.05 -9.34 -20.04
CA VAL A 53 -2.96 -9.13 -19.09
C VAL A 53 -1.67 -9.58 -19.77
N ASP A 54 -0.87 -8.62 -20.17
CA ASP A 54 0.43 -8.80 -20.84
C ASP A 54 1.56 -8.09 -20.05
N MET A 55 2.78 -8.11 -20.59
CA MET A 55 3.92 -7.45 -19.96
C MET A 55 3.69 -5.94 -19.79
N ARG A 56 2.97 -5.29 -20.70
CA ARG A 56 2.64 -3.87 -20.58
C ARG A 56 1.71 -3.59 -19.40
N TRP A 57 0.70 -4.45 -19.22
CA TRP A 57 -0.15 -4.38 -18.03
C TRP A 57 0.69 -4.59 -16.77
N TYR A 58 1.54 -5.62 -16.74
CA TYR A 58 2.40 -5.94 -15.61
C TYR A 58 3.35 -4.77 -15.25
N ASP A 59 3.94 -4.10 -16.23
CA ASP A 59 4.81 -2.94 -16.00
C ASP A 59 4.08 -1.75 -15.36
N GLN A 60 2.79 -1.58 -15.67
CA GLN A 60 1.96 -0.47 -15.19
C GLN A 60 1.18 -0.78 -13.91
N ALA A 61 0.96 -2.05 -13.60
CA ALA A 61 0.24 -2.50 -12.42
C ALA A 61 0.94 -2.07 -11.11
N PHE A 62 0.18 -1.86 -10.05
CA PHE A 62 0.73 -1.62 -8.72
C PHE A 62 1.58 -2.82 -8.27
N LEU A 63 2.53 -2.59 -7.35
CA LEU A 63 3.34 -3.70 -6.84
C LEU A 63 2.47 -4.74 -6.12
N TRP A 64 1.43 -4.29 -5.40
CA TRP A 64 0.52 -5.21 -4.72
C TRP A 64 -0.30 -6.08 -5.69
N ASP A 65 -0.62 -5.61 -6.91
CA ASP A 65 -1.24 -6.43 -7.96
C ASP A 65 -0.36 -7.62 -8.38
N LYS A 66 0.95 -7.50 -8.19
CA LYS A 66 1.97 -8.48 -8.58
C LYS A 66 2.44 -9.35 -7.41
N MET A 67 1.87 -9.17 -6.22
CA MET A 67 2.15 -10.03 -5.07
C MET A 67 1.45 -11.39 -5.22
N ASP A 68 1.78 -12.34 -4.36
CA ASP A 68 1.20 -13.68 -4.42
C ASP A 68 -0.33 -13.61 -4.25
N PRO A 69 -1.13 -14.09 -5.24
CA PRO A 69 -2.59 -14.05 -5.16
C PRO A 69 -3.18 -14.94 -4.05
N ALA A 70 -2.36 -15.74 -3.38
CA ALA A 70 -2.78 -16.48 -2.19
C ALA A 70 -3.01 -15.56 -0.98
N TYR A 71 -2.52 -14.33 -1.02
CA TYR A 71 -2.79 -13.34 0.03
C TYR A 71 -4.22 -12.80 -0.12
N ALA A 72 -4.98 -12.90 0.97
CA ALA A 72 -6.32 -12.32 1.02
C ALA A 72 -6.24 -10.84 1.41
N PHE A 73 -7.18 -10.04 0.90
CA PHE A 73 -7.41 -8.71 1.42
C PHE A 73 -7.92 -8.77 2.86
N THR A 74 -7.47 -7.81 3.67
CA THR A 74 -7.94 -7.56 5.02
C THR A 74 -8.53 -6.14 5.12
N SER A 75 -9.21 -5.84 6.22
CA SER A 75 -9.76 -4.50 6.43
C SER A 75 -8.67 -3.48 6.79
N PHE A 76 -8.99 -2.20 6.58
CA PHE A 76 -8.12 -1.09 6.98
C PHE A 76 -7.82 -1.12 8.49
N GLN A 77 -8.83 -1.41 9.32
CA GLN A 77 -8.66 -1.48 10.77
C GLN A 77 -7.76 -2.64 11.22
N GLU A 78 -7.87 -3.80 10.57
CA GLU A 78 -6.97 -4.93 10.85
C GLU A 78 -5.53 -4.62 10.43
N ALA A 79 -5.34 -3.93 9.29
CA ALA A 79 -4.03 -3.49 8.83
C ALA A 79 -3.39 -2.48 9.80
N LEU A 80 -4.16 -1.48 10.27
CA LEU A 80 -3.70 -0.53 11.29
C LEU A 80 -3.38 -1.24 12.61
N ALA A 81 -4.23 -2.16 13.07
CA ALA A 81 -4.00 -2.92 14.29
C ALA A 81 -2.73 -3.79 14.18
N CYS A 82 -2.51 -4.41 13.01
CA CYS A 82 -1.29 -5.15 12.73
C CYS A 82 -0.05 -4.24 12.82
N LEU A 83 -0.10 -3.06 12.21
CA LEU A 83 1.02 -2.11 12.24
C LEU A 83 1.27 -1.56 13.65
N ARG A 84 0.22 -1.18 14.41
CA ARG A 84 0.33 -0.75 15.82
C ARG A 84 0.89 -1.85 16.73
N GLY A 85 0.67 -3.12 16.38
CA GLY A 85 1.25 -4.27 17.10
C GLY A 85 2.76 -4.47 16.85
N LYS A 86 3.35 -3.75 15.88
CA LYS A 86 4.79 -3.78 15.65
C LYS A 86 5.49 -2.78 16.58
N SER A 87 6.68 -3.13 17.01
CA SER A 87 7.50 -2.26 17.87
C SER A 87 8.68 -1.71 17.10
N GLY A 88 8.95 -0.42 17.30
CA GLY A 88 10.15 0.26 16.79
C GLY A 88 10.04 0.69 15.35
N SER A 89 11.21 0.78 14.70
CA SER A 89 11.34 1.39 13.38
C SER A 89 10.92 0.46 12.27
N VAL A 90 10.10 0.98 11.37
CA VAL A 90 9.64 0.32 10.12
C VAL A 90 10.08 1.12 8.91
N LEU A 91 9.99 0.50 7.74
CA LEU A 91 10.21 1.14 6.46
C LEU A 91 8.87 1.36 5.76
N LEU A 92 8.69 2.57 5.25
CA LEU A 92 7.58 2.97 4.39
C LEU A 92 8.09 3.16 2.98
N MET A 93 7.49 2.49 2.02
CA MET A 93 7.83 2.60 0.61
C MET A 93 6.64 3.09 -0.20
N THR A 94 6.90 3.97 -1.17
CA THR A 94 5.91 4.49 -2.10
C THR A 94 6.30 4.22 -3.54
N GLU A 95 5.32 4.19 -4.42
CA GLU A 95 5.52 4.00 -5.85
C GLU A 95 4.77 5.01 -6.69
N LYS A 96 5.22 5.23 -7.91
CA LYS A 96 4.55 6.09 -8.88
C LYS A 96 4.70 5.53 -10.30
N LEU A 97 3.68 5.72 -11.12
CA LEU A 97 3.77 5.46 -12.55
C LEU A 97 4.63 6.54 -13.22
N ASP A 98 5.73 6.13 -13.85
CA ASP A 98 6.52 7.00 -14.72
C ASP A 98 5.75 7.21 -16.04
N GLU A 99 5.37 8.43 -16.30
CA GLU A 99 4.58 8.79 -17.49
C GLU A 99 5.36 8.59 -18.81
N THR A 100 6.69 8.67 -18.75
CA THR A 100 7.56 8.54 -19.92
C THR A 100 7.77 7.07 -20.29
N THR A 101 8.18 6.27 -19.32
CA THR A 101 8.45 4.84 -19.54
C THR A 101 7.21 3.97 -19.45
N ARG A 102 6.15 4.51 -18.87
CA ARG A 102 4.90 3.79 -18.57
C ARG A 102 5.13 2.58 -17.66
N LYS A 103 6.14 2.66 -16.79
CA LYS A 103 6.44 1.66 -15.78
C LYS A 103 6.19 2.23 -14.37
N ARG A 104 5.74 1.38 -13.49
CA ARG A 104 5.60 1.75 -12.09
C ARG A 104 6.92 1.52 -11.37
N ASN A 105 7.38 2.53 -10.67
CA ASN A 105 8.67 2.52 -9.97
C ASN A 105 8.51 2.97 -8.52
N VAL A 106 9.32 2.39 -7.64
CA VAL A 106 9.49 2.90 -6.28
C VAL A 106 10.11 4.30 -6.37
N THR A 107 9.51 5.24 -5.67
CA THR A 107 9.91 6.65 -5.70
C THR A 107 10.55 7.12 -4.41
N SER A 108 10.21 6.49 -3.29
CA SER A 108 10.83 6.79 -2.00
C SER A 108 10.76 5.62 -1.05
N VAL A 109 11.73 5.59 -0.13
CA VAL A 109 11.70 4.77 1.07
C VAL A 109 12.02 5.69 2.25
N ALA A 110 11.21 5.62 3.30
CA ALA A 110 11.43 6.36 4.53
C ALA A 110 11.41 5.43 5.74
N ARG A 111 12.07 5.85 6.82
CA ARG A 111 12.02 5.19 8.12
C ARG A 111 11.09 5.98 9.05
N ALA A 112 10.25 5.27 9.80
CA ALA A 112 9.33 5.84 10.77
C ALA A 112 9.15 4.92 11.97
N ASP A 113 8.59 5.41 13.07
CA ASP A 113 8.05 4.57 14.13
C ASP A 113 6.74 3.92 13.69
N ALA A 114 6.53 2.66 14.05
CA ALA A 114 5.37 1.91 13.60
C ALA A 114 4.03 2.45 14.11
N CYS A 115 3.98 2.86 15.40
CA CYS A 115 2.76 3.41 15.99
C CYS A 115 2.44 4.80 15.43
N GLU A 116 3.44 5.69 15.37
CA GLU A 116 3.28 7.05 14.82
C GLU A 116 2.85 6.98 13.35
N LEU A 117 3.42 6.05 12.57
CA LEU A 117 3.05 5.86 11.18
C LEU A 117 1.60 5.36 11.03
N ALA A 118 1.17 4.43 11.89
CA ALA A 118 -0.22 3.94 11.85
C ALA A 118 -1.22 5.06 12.15
N ASP A 119 -0.93 5.89 13.15
CA ASP A 119 -1.78 7.04 13.51
C ASP A 119 -1.82 8.06 12.37
N ARG A 120 -0.68 8.36 11.75
CA ARG A 120 -0.61 9.24 10.58
C ARG A 120 -1.39 8.70 9.37
N ILE A 121 -1.31 7.40 9.08
CA ILE A 121 -2.07 6.76 7.99
C ILE A 121 -3.58 6.91 8.24
N GLU A 122 -4.02 6.71 9.47
CA GLU A 122 -5.43 6.84 9.85
C GLU A 122 -5.90 8.29 9.73
N GLU A 123 -5.14 9.26 10.26
CA GLU A 123 -5.46 10.69 10.16
C GLU A 123 -5.52 11.17 8.71
N ASP A 124 -4.51 10.85 7.90
CA ASP A 124 -4.45 11.24 6.49
C ASP A 124 -5.61 10.65 5.69
N TRP A 125 -6.04 9.43 6.01
CA TRP A 125 -7.19 8.81 5.38
C TRP A 125 -8.47 9.60 5.68
N PHE A 126 -8.76 9.87 6.94
CA PHE A 126 -9.97 10.60 7.33
C PHE A 126 -9.95 12.06 6.84
N GLU A 127 -8.81 12.72 6.89
CA GLU A 127 -8.70 14.09 6.37
C GLU A 127 -8.86 14.13 4.86
N SER A 128 -8.21 13.24 4.13
CA SER A 128 -8.35 13.15 2.67
C SER A 128 -9.78 12.87 2.25
N TYR A 129 -10.51 12.01 2.99
CA TYR A 129 -11.91 11.77 2.75
C TYR A 129 -12.75 13.03 2.98
N ARG A 130 -12.57 13.72 4.13
CA ARG A 130 -13.27 14.96 4.45
C ARG A 130 -12.99 16.09 3.44
N LEU A 131 -11.77 16.18 2.94
CA LEU A 131 -11.40 17.16 1.92
C LEU A 131 -11.97 16.83 0.54
N ALA A 132 -12.05 15.54 0.19
CA ALA A 132 -12.67 15.10 -1.05
C ALA A 132 -14.15 15.49 -1.16
N GLU A 133 -14.91 15.42 -0.05
CA GLU A 133 -16.29 15.92 0.01
C GLU A 133 -16.40 17.42 -0.29
N GLN A 134 -15.34 18.18 -0.05
CA GLN A 134 -15.25 19.63 -0.33
C GLN A 134 -14.56 19.94 -1.67
N TYR A 135 -14.27 18.92 -2.48
CA TYR A 135 -13.47 19.04 -3.71
C TYR A 135 -12.07 19.62 -3.47
N MET A 136 -11.50 19.34 -2.29
CA MET A 136 -10.18 19.78 -1.90
C MET A 136 -9.20 18.60 -1.86
N TYR A 137 -7.91 18.88 -1.90
CA TYR A 137 -6.84 17.90 -1.86
C TYR A 137 -5.83 18.27 -0.76
N ASN A 138 -5.37 17.28 0.00
CA ASN A 138 -4.29 17.45 0.96
C ASN A 138 -2.94 17.08 0.30
N PRO A 139 -2.09 18.08 -0.04
CA PRO A 139 -0.81 17.81 -0.69
C PRO A 139 0.21 17.12 0.23
N ASP A 140 0.01 17.19 1.55
CA ASP A 140 0.92 16.65 2.56
C ASP A 140 0.51 15.24 3.04
N ALA A 141 -0.63 14.72 2.54
CA ALA A 141 -1.07 13.38 2.87
C ALA A 141 -0.16 12.31 2.26
N LEU A 142 -0.03 11.20 2.97
CA LEU A 142 0.60 10.02 2.41
C LEU A 142 -0.16 9.52 1.17
N PRO A 143 0.53 8.94 0.17
CA PRO A 143 -0.14 8.27 -0.95
C PRO A 143 -1.10 7.18 -0.48
N SER A 144 -2.14 6.94 -1.26
CA SER A 144 -3.13 5.88 -0.94
C SER A 144 -2.52 4.49 -0.97
N ASP A 145 -1.53 4.28 -1.84
CA ASP A 145 -0.85 3.00 -1.99
C ASP A 145 0.53 3.08 -1.36
N ILE A 146 0.67 2.44 -0.20
CA ILE A 146 1.91 2.42 0.58
C ILE A 146 2.21 1.02 1.08
N TYR A 147 3.50 0.72 1.23
CA TYR A 147 4.05 -0.54 1.67
C TYR A 147 4.85 -0.32 2.94
N VAL A 148 4.41 -0.91 4.04
CA VAL A 148 5.09 -0.82 5.35
C VAL A 148 5.64 -2.18 5.72
N PHE A 149 6.94 -2.26 6.00
CA PHE A 149 7.63 -3.52 6.25
C PHE A 149 8.82 -3.32 7.19
N ASP A 150 9.34 -4.41 7.74
CA ASP A 150 10.54 -4.40 8.56
C ASP A 150 11.80 -4.58 7.71
N GLN A 151 12.95 -4.23 8.27
CA GLN A 151 14.23 -4.36 7.57
C GLN A 151 14.60 -5.82 7.24
N THR A 152 14.02 -6.79 7.95
CA THR A 152 14.28 -8.22 7.72
C THR A 152 13.41 -8.82 6.64
N MET A 153 12.44 -8.05 6.10
CA MET A 153 11.45 -8.51 5.11
C MET A 153 10.63 -9.73 5.59
N GLU A 154 10.38 -9.83 6.89
CA GLU A 154 9.59 -10.93 7.46
C GLU A 154 8.10 -10.69 7.33
N TRP A 155 7.69 -9.45 7.26
CA TRP A 155 6.29 -9.06 7.06
C TRP A 155 6.19 -7.78 6.23
N CYS A 156 5.03 -7.59 5.62
CA CYS A 156 4.64 -6.36 4.95
C CYS A 156 3.15 -6.10 5.18
N VAL A 157 2.78 -4.85 5.44
CA VAL A 157 1.41 -4.37 5.42
C VAL A 157 1.27 -3.41 4.25
N VAL A 158 0.31 -3.67 3.38
CA VAL A 158 0.02 -2.83 2.22
C VAL A 158 -1.32 -2.14 2.44
N PHE A 159 -1.32 -0.83 2.36
CA PHE A 159 -2.54 -0.02 2.27
C PHE A 159 -2.77 0.30 0.81
N THR A 160 -3.95 -0.01 0.28
CA THR A 160 -4.28 0.20 -1.14
C THR A 160 -5.36 1.27 -1.29
N HIS A 161 -5.56 1.79 -2.50
CA HIS A 161 -6.68 2.67 -2.83
C HIS A 161 -7.98 1.90 -3.11
N GLU A 162 -7.92 0.57 -3.21
CA GLU A 162 -9.08 -0.27 -3.52
C GLU A 162 -10.07 -0.30 -2.35
N THR A 163 -11.36 -0.35 -2.68
CA THR A 163 -12.46 -0.51 -1.72
C THR A 163 -13.32 -1.71 -2.10
N SER A 164 -13.86 -2.40 -1.11
CA SER A 164 -14.65 -3.62 -1.30
C SER A 164 -16.06 -3.37 -1.88
N ASP A 165 -16.64 -2.17 -1.61
CA ASP A 165 -17.97 -1.77 -2.07
C ASP A 165 -18.02 -0.30 -2.48
N ILE A 166 -18.23 -0.02 -3.77
CA ILE A 166 -18.07 1.31 -4.35
C ILE A 166 -19.36 2.15 -4.32
N GLU A 167 -20.55 1.57 -4.17
CA GLU A 167 -21.78 2.29 -4.55
C GLU A 167 -22.67 2.78 -3.39
N SER A 168 -22.51 2.32 -2.17
CA SER A 168 -23.50 2.63 -1.11
C SER A 168 -22.96 3.41 0.09
N GLU A 169 -21.67 3.70 0.19
CA GLU A 169 -21.03 4.08 1.46
C GLU A 169 -20.19 5.35 1.43
N LEU A 170 -20.23 6.10 0.33
CA LEU A 170 -19.47 7.35 0.15
C LEU A 170 -19.90 8.49 1.09
N ASP A 171 -21.04 8.36 1.75
CA ASP A 171 -21.56 9.39 2.66
C ASP A 171 -21.09 9.23 4.11
N ASP A 172 -20.36 8.14 4.45
CA ASP A 172 -19.87 7.87 5.81
C ASP A 172 -18.39 7.52 5.81
N PRO A 173 -17.51 8.42 6.31
CA PRO A 173 -16.07 8.20 6.33
C PRO A 173 -15.63 6.95 7.10
N MET A 174 -16.36 6.56 8.14
CA MET A 174 -16.06 5.34 8.90
C MET A 174 -16.32 4.09 8.07
N LYS A 175 -17.44 4.04 7.35
CA LYS A 175 -17.75 2.92 6.45
C LYS A 175 -16.83 2.89 5.24
N ALA A 176 -16.44 4.04 4.68
CA ALA A 176 -15.45 4.10 3.63
C ALA A 176 -14.09 3.55 4.10
N ALA A 177 -13.68 3.83 5.33
CA ALA A 177 -12.48 3.26 5.92
C ALA A 177 -12.60 1.74 6.14
N GLU A 178 -13.78 1.26 6.58
CA GLU A 178 -14.05 -0.18 6.73
C GLU A 178 -14.01 -0.93 5.40
N SER A 179 -14.42 -0.29 4.29
CA SER A 179 -14.43 -0.87 2.96
C SER A 179 -13.06 -0.92 2.29
N ARG A 180 -12.06 -0.16 2.77
CA ARG A 180 -10.73 -0.12 2.19
C ARG A 180 -10.03 -1.46 2.29
N CYS A 181 -9.55 -1.96 1.15
CA CYS A 181 -8.82 -3.21 1.07
C CYS A 181 -7.35 -3.00 1.41
N CYS A 182 -6.83 -3.83 2.30
CA CYS A 182 -5.41 -3.86 2.68
C CYS A 182 -4.87 -5.28 2.57
N ILE A 183 -3.55 -5.44 2.61
CA ILE A 183 -2.91 -6.77 2.53
C ILE A 183 -1.92 -6.89 3.68
N ILE A 184 -1.97 -8.00 4.40
CA ILE A 184 -0.98 -8.36 5.41
C ILE A 184 -0.24 -9.60 4.93
N LEU A 185 1.07 -9.49 4.81
CA LEU A 185 1.97 -10.55 4.40
C LEU A 185 2.89 -10.89 5.58
N SER A 186 2.97 -12.15 5.95
CA SER A 186 3.93 -12.61 6.96
C SER A 186 4.62 -13.90 6.50
N ARG A 187 5.79 -14.18 7.08
CA ARG A 187 6.59 -15.37 6.78
C ARG A 187 5.90 -16.68 7.17
N GLU A 188 4.94 -16.60 8.09
CA GLU A 188 4.21 -17.77 8.61
C GLU A 188 3.10 -18.28 7.68
N THR A 189 2.85 -17.59 6.57
CA THR A 189 1.77 -17.92 5.61
C THR A 189 2.24 -18.78 4.42
N LYS A 190 3.31 -19.58 4.63
CA LYS A 190 3.77 -20.57 3.63
C LYS A 190 3.49 -21.99 4.10
#